data_03b104c0f5717de88d154e76d955a695
#
_entry.id   03b104c0f5717de88d154e76d955a695
#
_cell.length_a   1.000
_cell.length_b   1.000
_cell.length_c   1.000
_cell.angle_alpha   90.00
_cell.angle_beta   90.00
_cell.angle_gamma   90.00
#
_symmetry.space_group_name_H-M   'P 1'
#
loop_
_entity.id
_entity.type
_entity.pdbx_description
1 polymer ?
#
loop_
_entity_poly.entity_id
_entity_poly.type
_entity_poly.pdbx_seq_one_letter_code
_entity_poly.pdbx_strand_id
1 'polypeptide(L)'
;MNKAFNTKLAVLSLALTLGSGVVQAADTIKVGVLHSLSGTMAISETTLKDTVLMLVDEQNKKGGLLGKKLEAVVVDPASNWPLFAEKARELIEKEKVDVVFGGWTSVSRKSMLPVFEELNSILFYPVQYEGEESSKNVFYTGAAPNQQAIPAVDYLMDELGIERWVLAGTDYVYPRTTNKILEAYLKSKGVSDKDIMINYTPFGHSDWQSIVSDVKKFGSEGKKTAVVSTINGDANVPFYKELGAQGISSEDIPVVAFSVGEEELSGMDTSALVGHLAAWNYFMSVDTQANEEFVEAWHKFIKDDKRVTNDPMEASYIGFNMWVQAVTNAGTTDPEAVQDALIGVAVPNLSGGYSTMLPNHHITKPVLIGEIQDDGQFDIVWETKGLVAGDAWSDFLPESAKLFSSWSKPFSCGAFNVETKKCSGGN
;
A
#
# COMPACT_ATOMS: atom_id res chain seq x y z
N MET A 1 23.31 101.47 8.96
CA MET A 1 23.97 100.36 8.19
C MET A 1 23.93 99.12 9.04
N ASN A 2 22.95 98.28 8.88
CA ASN A 2 23.02 96.91 9.47
C ASN A 2 22.11 96.01 8.56
N LYS A 3 22.72 95.09 7.89
CA LYS A 3 22.08 94.12 7.07
C LYS A 3 21.58 92.96 7.95
N ALA A 4 20.27 92.68 7.87
CA ALA A 4 19.68 91.51 8.50
C ALA A 4 19.87 90.30 7.58
N PHE A 5 20.34 89.19 8.13
CA PHE A 5 20.50 87.90 7.46
C PHE A 5 19.27 87.05 7.80
N ASN A 6 18.47 86.74 6.80
CA ASN A 6 17.33 85.84 6.96
C ASN A 6 17.79 84.41 6.66
N THR A 7 17.79 83.56 7.70
CA THR A 7 18.05 82.09 7.55
C THR A 7 16.70 81.38 7.43
N LYS A 8 16.41 80.82 6.27
CA LYS A 8 15.25 79.95 6.07
C LYS A 8 15.62 78.53 6.53
N LEU A 9 14.93 78.06 7.53
CA LEU A 9 14.98 76.67 7.99
C LEU A 9 14.11 75.82 7.04
N ALA A 10 14.69 74.93 6.25
CA ALA A 10 14.00 73.92 5.49
C ALA A 10 13.75 72.68 6.35
N VAL A 11 12.50 72.41 6.72
CA VAL A 11 12.10 71.20 7.41
C VAL A 11 11.92 70.11 6.36
N LEU A 12 12.84 69.11 6.34
CA LEU A 12 12.76 67.94 5.49
C LEU A 12 11.87 66.91 6.18
N SER A 13 10.61 66.74 5.79
CA SER A 13 9.71 65.69 6.28
C SER A 13 10.05 64.38 5.59
N LEU A 14 10.72 63.47 6.32
CA LEU A 14 10.98 62.11 5.90
C LEU A 14 9.68 61.29 6.11
N ALA A 15 8.91 61.07 5.05
CA ALA A 15 7.77 60.16 5.09
C ALA A 15 8.28 58.70 5.10
N LEU A 16 8.27 58.06 6.27
CA LEU A 16 8.40 56.58 6.35
C LEU A 16 7.14 55.94 5.82
N THR A 17 7.15 55.49 4.58
CA THR A 17 6.18 54.52 4.06
C THR A 17 6.45 53.15 4.70
N LEU A 18 5.75 52.84 5.79
CA LEU A 18 5.60 51.50 6.28
C LEU A 18 4.87 50.67 5.20
N GLY A 19 5.61 50.05 4.31
CA GLY A 19 5.08 49.04 3.42
C GLY A 19 4.62 47.87 4.30
N SER A 20 3.30 47.82 4.55
CA SER A 20 2.64 46.60 5.05
C SER A 20 2.81 45.52 3.97
N GLY A 21 3.90 44.79 4.02
CA GLY A 21 4.06 43.56 3.27
C GLY A 21 2.95 42.62 3.73
N VAL A 22 1.89 42.52 2.95
CA VAL A 22 0.95 41.42 3.08
C VAL A 22 1.86 40.18 2.87
N VAL A 23 2.15 39.46 3.94
CA VAL A 23 2.74 38.12 3.84
C VAL A 23 1.64 37.28 3.18
N GLN A 24 1.69 37.23 1.86
CA GLN A 24 0.88 36.29 1.11
C GLN A 24 1.36 34.90 1.56
N ALA A 25 0.46 34.12 2.18
CA ALA A 25 0.75 32.74 2.52
C ALA A 25 1.31 32.10 1.24
N ALA A 26 2.50 31.52 1.35
CA ALA A 26 3.13 30.86 0.21
C ALA A 26 2.13 29.82 -0.30
N ASP A 27 1.78 29.93 -1.58
CA ASP A 27 0.88 28.98 -2.25
C ASP A 27 1.58 27.60 -2.25
N THR A 28 1.06 26.65 -1.46
CA THR A 28 1.61 25.30 -1.30
C THR A 28 0.78 24.31 -2.10
N ILE A 29 1.40 23.21 -2.51
CA ILE A 29 0.70 22.01 -3.01
C ILE A 29 0.43 21.12 -1.80
N LYS A 30 -0.83 20.80 -1.55
CA LYS A 30 -1.24 20.06 -0.37
C LYS A 30 -1.37 18.56 -0.64
N VAL A 31 -0.75 17.75 0.21
CA VAL A 31 -0.78 16.29 0.16
C VAL A 31 -1.58 15.79 1.36
N GLY A 32 -2.74 15.18 1.11
CA GLY A 32 -3.56 14.55 2.13
C GLY A 32 -2.96 13.21 2.55
N VAL A 33 -2.91 12.95 3.87
CA VAL A 33 -2.44 11.72 4.47
C VAL A 33 -3.57 11.15 5.34
N LEU A 34 -4.16 10.06 4.89
CA LEU A 34 -5.37 9.47 5.47
C LEU A 34 -5.10 8.04 5.92
N HIS A 35 -4.50 7.90 7.09
CA HIS A 35 -4.17 6.61 7.71
C HIS A 35 -4.63 6.56 9.16
N SER A 36 -5.06 5.38 9.62
CA SER A 36 -5.45 5.17 11.02
C SER A 36 -4.23 5.24 11.94
N LEU A 37 -4.25 6.19 12.87
CA LEU A 37 -3.21 6.37 13.89
C LEU A 37 -3.64 5.80 15.24
N SER A 38 -4.88 5.33 15.32
CA SER A 38 -5.48 4.68 16.47
C SER A 38 -6.42 3.55 16.05
N GLY A 39 -6.80 2.66 16.99
CA GLY A 39 -7.64 1.50 16.72
C GLY A 39 -6.87 0.28 16.21
N THR A 40 -7.59 -0.73 15.71
CA THR A 40 -7.06 -2.07 15.34
C THR A 40 -6.05 -2.06 14.20
N MET A 41 -6.04 -1.03 13.35
CA MET A 41 -5.14 -0.92 12.21
C MET A 41 -3.94 0.01 12.46
N ALA A 42 -3.84 0.63 13.63
CA ALA A 42 -2.74 1.55 13.95
C ALA A 42 -1.36 0.89 13.87
N ILE A 43 -1.26 -0.40 14.21
CA ILE A 43 -0.03 -1.20 14.12
C ILE A 43 0.56 -1.20 12.70
N SER A 44 -0.29 -1.19 11.68
CA SER A 44 0.11 -1.24 10.27
C SER A 44 0.15 0.15 9.61
N GLU A 45 -0.74 1.08 10.01
CA GLU A 45 -0.95 2.34 9.27
C GLU A 45 -0.11 3.52 9.78
N THR A 46 0.36 3.51 11.04
CA THR A 46 1.10 4.64 11.61
C THR A 46 2.40 4.92 10.85
N THR A 47 3.10 3.87 10.45
CA THR A 47 4.36 3.97 9.70
C THR A 47 4.15 4.56 8.28
N LEU A 48 3.00 4.31 7.65
CA LEU A 48 2.68 4.87 6.33
C LEU A 48 2.49 6.39 6.37
N LYS A 49 1.87 6.92 7.43
CA LYS A 49 1.82 8.37 7.65
C LYS A 49 3.23 8.95 7.70
N ASP A 50 4.14 8.35 8.47
CA ASP A 50 5.51 8.83 8.60
C ASP A 50 6.28 8.74 7.27
N THR A 51 6.04 7.69 6.49
CA THR A 51 6.61 7.52 5.14
C THR A 51 6.21 8.67 4.22
N VAL A 52 4.93 9.01 4.14
CA VAL A 52 4.49 10.12 3.29
C VAL A 52 5.07 11.45 3.77
N LEU A 53 5.16 11.66 5.09
CA LEU A 53 5.80 12.86 5.66
C LEU A 53 7.29 12.96 5.28
N MET A 54 8.02 11.84 5.31
CA MET A 54 9.41 11.76 4.85
C MET A 54 9.52 12.14 3.37
N LEU A 55 8.68 11.58 2.53
CA LEU A 55 8.71 11.83 1.08
C LEU A 55 8.38 13.30 0.74
N VAL A 56 7.45 13.91 1.45
CA VAL A 56 7.14 15.36 1.35
C VAL A 56 8.35 16.20 1.77
N ASP A 57 9.00 15.86 2.87
CA ASP A 57 10.20 16.57 3.35
C ASP A 57 11.36 16.46 2.35
N GLU A 58 11.61 15.27 1.80
CA GLU A 58 12.63 15.05 0.78
C GLU A 58 12.34 15.79 -0.53
N GLN A 59 11.09 15.79 -0.99
CA GLN A 59 10.71 16.56 -2.18
C GLN A 59 10.89 18.06 -1.96
N ASN A 60 10.59 18.55 -0.76
CA ASN A 60 10.82 19.94 -0.40
C ASN A 60 12.30 20.31 -0.36
N LYS A 61 13.18 19.41 0.09
CA LYS A 61 14.64 19.58 0.03
C LYS A 61 15.17 19.65 -1.40
N LYS A 62 14.50 18.94 -2.34
CA LYS A 62 14.80 18.98 -3.78
C LYS A 62 14.28 20.26 -4.48
N GLY A 63 13.56 21.14 -3.77
CA GLY A 63 13.02 22.39 -4.31
C GLY A 63 11.51 22.42 -4.45
N GLY A 64 10.80 21.42 -3.93
CA GLY A 64 9.34 21.32 -4.00
C GLY A 64 8.83 20.77 -5.34
N LEU A 65 7.67 21.20 -5.77
CA LEU A 65 7.02 20.75 -7.00
C LEU A 65 6.36 21.94 -7.70
N LEU A 66 6.60 22.12 -9.01
CA LEU A 66 6.16 23.28 -9.77
C LEU A 66 6.55 24.65 -9.16
N GLY A 67 7.72 24.69 -8.48
CA GLY A 67 8.20 25.89 -7.77
C GLY A 67 7.51 26.21 -6.45
N LYS A 68 6.64 25.31 -5.97
CA LYS A 68 5.92 25.42 -4.69
C LYS A 68 6.41 24.37 -3.72
N LYS A 69 6.30 24.65 -2.41
CA LYS A 69 6.52 23.65 -1.37
C LYS A 69 5.31 22.72 -1.28
N LEU A 70 5.57 21.46 -0.89
CA LEU A 70 4.55 20.51 -0.49
C LEU A 70 4.20 20.73 0.99
N GLU A 71 2.93 20.59 1.33
CA GLU A 71 2.40 20.65 2.68
C GLU A 71 1.56 19.38 2.94
N ALA A 72 1.97 18.57 3.92
CA ALA A 72 1.21 17.40 4.30
C ALA A 72 0.07 17.76 5.27
N VAL A 73 -1.14 17.29 4.98
CA VAL A 73 -2.32 17.43 5.83
C VAL A 73 -2.72 16.04 6.33
N VAL A 74 -2.46 15.77 7.61
CA VAL A 74 -2.66 14.46 8.23
C VAL A 74 -4.00 14.41 8.96
N VAL A 75 -4.77 13.35 8.73
CA VAL A 75 -6.02 13.07 9.45
C VAL A 75 -6.04 11.62 9.94
N ASP A 76 -6.65 11.40 11.11
CA ASP A 76 -6.83 10.08 11.71
C ASP A 76 -8.29 9.64 11.63
N PRO A 77 -8.62 8.61 10.84
CA PRO A 77 -9.95 8.00 10.82
C PRO A 77 -10.14 6.91 11.89
N ALA A 78 -9.19 6.70 12.78
CA ALA A 78 -9.28 5.86 13.99
C ALA A 78 -9.78 4.42 13.75
N SER A 79 -9.39 3.78 12.64
CA SER A 79 -9.87 2.46 12.21
C SER A 79 -11.40 2.35 12.10
N ASN A 80 -12.06 3.47 11.87
CA ASN A 80 -13.51 3.58 11.71
C ASN A 80 -13.86 3.80 10.24
N TRP A 81 -14.45 2.81 9.58
CA TRP A 81 -14.66 2.83 8.14
C TRP A 81 -15.53 3.99 7.63
N PRO A 82 -16.68 4.32 8.24
CA PRO A 82 -17.43 5.53 7.90
C PRO A 82 -16.62 6.82 8.04
N LEU A 83 -15.76 6.92 9.07
CA LEU A 83 -14.96 8.11 9.30
C LEU A 83 -13.90 8.33 8.21
N PHE A 84 -13.46 7.28 7.53
CA PHE A 84 -12.60 7.43 6.34
C PHE A 84 -13.25 8.27 5.24
N ALA A 85 -14.54 8.05 4.96
CA ALA A 85 -15.26 8.84 3.97
C ALA A 85 -15.41 10.32 4.42
N GLU A 86 -15.70 10.56 5.70
CA GLU A 86 -15.80 11.92 6.24
C GLU A 86 -14.45 12.65 6.17
N LYS A 87 -13.37 11.97 6.53
CA LYS A 87 -12.01 12.52 6.48
C LYS A 87 -11.50 12.72 5.05
N ALA A 88 -11.85 11.86 4.13
CA ALA A 88 -11.58 12.07 2.70
C ALA A 88 -12.27 13.35 2.20
N ARG A 89 -13.55 13.53 2.52
CA ARG A 89 -14.30 14.75 2.16
C ARG A 89 -13.72 16.00 2.84
N GLU A 90 -13.32 15.91 4.10
CA GLU A 90 -12.63 16.99 4.82
C GLU A 90 -11.35 17.42 4.10
N LEU A 91 -10.48 16.48 3.74
CA LEU A 91 -9.23 16.74 3.02
C LEU A 91 -9.49 17.44 1.67
N ILE A 92 -10.47 16.94 0.90
CA ILE A 92 -10.72 17.44 -0.45
C ILE A 92 -11.47 18.79 -0.41
N GLU A 93 -12.55 18.89 0.36
CA GLU A 93 -13.42 20.08 0.33
C GLU A 93 -12.96 21.23 1.22
N LYS A 94 -12.43 20.94 2.42
CA LYS A 94 -12.01 21.96 3.37
C LYS A 94 -10.54 22.31 3.23
N GLU A 95 -9.69 21.27 3.28
CA GLU A 95 -8.24 21.45 3.24
C GLU A 95 -7.72 21.72 1.82
N LYS A 96 -8.51 21.36 0.79
CA LYS A 96 -8.16 21.55 -0.63
C LYS A 96 -6.85 20.85 -1.00
N VAL A 97 -6.73 19.59 -0.61
CA VAL A 97 -5.55 18.79 -0.99
C VAL A 97 -5.58 18.43 -2.47
N ASP A 98 -4.42 18.38 -3.10
CA ASP A 98 -4.23 18.06 -4.52
C ASP A 98 -4.20 16.55 -4.79
N VAL A 99 -3.86 15.75 -3.77
CA VAL A 99 -3.77 14.28 -3.81
C VAL A 99 -3.95 13.74 -2.41
N VAL A 100 -4.41 12.50 -2.28
CA VAL A 100 -4.46 11.76 -1.01
C VAL A 100 -3.67 10.46 -1.12
N PHE A 101 -2.84 10.17 -0.12
CA PHE A 101 -2.24 8.87 0.13
C PHE A 101 -2.91 8.27 1.36
N GLY A 102 -3.50 7.08 1.27
CA GLY A 102 -4.20 6.55 2.42
C GLY A 102 -4.98 5.28 2.24
N GLY A 103 -5.53 4.84 3.39
CA GLY A 103 -6.24 3.61 3.57
C GLY A 103 -5.32 2.41 3.77
N TRP A 104 -5.85 1.40 4.41
CA TRP A 104 -5.25 0.07 4.50
C TRP A 104 -6.29 -0.99 4.11
N THR A 105 -7.40 -1.05 4.83
CA THR A 105 -8.41 -2.06 4.59
C THR A 105 -9.24 -1.76 3.34
N SER A 106 -9.64 -2.81 2.61
CA SER A 106 -10.53 -2.63 1.46
C SER A 106 -11.87 -2.02 1.84
N VAL A 107 -12.35 -2.27 3.06
CA VAL A 107 -13.60 -1.65 3.53
C VAL A 107 -13.42 -0.14 3.75
N SER A 108 -12.26 0.34 4.20
CA SER A 108 -11.99 1.77 4.29
C SER A 108 -11.88 2.40 2.90
N ARG A 109 -11.18 1.77 1.96
CA ARG A 109 -11.11 2.23 0.56
C ARG A 109 -12.50 2.31 -0.06
N LYS A 110 -13.32 1.28 0.08
CA LYS A 110 -14.71 1.27 -0.46
C LYS A 110 -15.60 2.33 0.18
N SER A 111 -15.35 2.71 1.43
CA SER A 111 -16.06 3.83 2.07
C SER A 111 -15.64 5.19 1.49
N MET A 112 -14.36 5.36 1.15
CA MET A 112 -13.83 6.60 0.55
C MET A 112 -14.14 6.74 -0.93
N LEU A 113 -14.19 5.63 -1.67
CA LEU A 113 -14.27 5.59 -3.13
C LEU A 113 -15.35 6.53 -3.71
N PRO A 114 -16.61 6.51 -3.22
CA PRO A 114 -17.64 7.41 -3.74
C PRO A 114 -17.29 8.91 -3.58
N VAL A 115 -16.54 9.26 -2.53
CA VAL A 115 -16.11 10.65 -2.28
C VAL A 115 -15.09 11.09 -3.32
N PHE A 116 -14.09 10.24 -3.62
CA PHE A 116 -13.09 10.54 -4.64
C PHE A 116 -13.69 10.64 -6.04
N GLU A 117 -14.65 9.78 -6.37
CA GLU A 117 -15.35 9.81 -7.66
C GLU A 117 -16.26 11.03 -7.78
N GLU A 118 -17.04 11.35 -6.75
CA GLU A 118 -17.94 12.54 -6.72
C GLU A 118 -17.15 13.83 -6.87
N LEU A 119 -16.03 13.96 -6.15
CA LEU A 119 -15.24 15.19 -6.09
C LEU A 119 -14.08 15.22 -7.11
N ASN A 120 -13.99 14.22 -7.96
CA ASN A 120 -12.94 14.04 -8.97
C ASN A 120 -11.52 14.29 -8.40
N SER A 121 -11.21 13.66 -7.27
CA SER A 121 -9.90 13.74 -6.61
C SER A 121 -9.09 12.46 -6.82
N ILE A 122 -7.82 12.47 -6.44
CA ILE A 122 -6.88 11.35 -6.65
C ILE A 122 -6.55 10.69 -5.32
N LEU A 123 -6.74 9.37 -5.24
CA LEU A 123 -6.29 8.52 -4.16
C LEU A 123 -5.18 7.58 -4.65
N PHE A 124 -4.04 7.59 -3.98
CA PHE A 124 -3.05 6.50 -4.05
C PHE A 124 -3.29 5.53 -2.90
N TYR A 125 -3.56 4.28 -3.24
CA TYR A 125 -3.83 3.20 -2.30
C TYR A 125 -2.64 2.23 -2.29
N PRO A 126 -1.83 2.21 -1.20
CA PRO A 126 -0.53 1.53 -1.19
C PRO A 126 -0.56 0.09 -0.67
N VAL A 127 -1.72 -0.51 -0.50
CA VAL A 127 -1.86 -1.80 0.20
C VAL A 127 -2.41 -2.85 -0.76
N GLN A 128 -2.00 -4.12 -0.54
CA GLN A 128 -2.58 -5.24 -1.25
C GLN A 128 -4.10 -5.30 -1.06
N TYR A 129 -4.80 -5.83 -2.07
CA TYR A 129 -6.25 -5.93 -2.02
C TYR A 129 -6.79 -7.08 -2.88
N GLU A 130 -8.08 -7.33 -2.76
CA GLU A 130 -8.78 -8.43 -3.42
C GLU A 130 -8.96 -8.29 -4.94
N GLY A 131 -8.55 -7.19 -5.54
CA GLY A 131 -9.00 -6.86 -6.89
C GLY A 131 -10.50 -6.57 -6.93
N GLU A 132 -11.18 -6.95 -8.02
CA GLU A 132 -12.63 -6.86 -8.22
C GLU A 132 -13.17 -5.41 -8.09
N GLU A 133 -12.33 -4.45 -8.40
CA GLU A 133 -12.61 -3.02 -8.36
C GLU A 133 -11.71 -2.26 -9.32
N SER A 134 -12.26 -1.27 -10.00
CA SER A 134 -11.48 -0.28 -10.72
C SER A 134 -12.16 1.09 -10.63
N SER A 135 -11.36 2.14 -10.49
CA SER A 135 -11.82 3.52 -10.49
C SER A 135 -10.80 4.41 -11.17
N LYS A 136 -11.26 5.39 -11.95
CA LYS A 136 -10.35 6.38 -12.55
C LYS A 136 -9.72 7.31 -11.52
N ASN A 137 -10.27 7.35 -10.30
CA ASN A 137 -9.84 8.22 -9.22
C ASN A 137 -8.91 7.53 -8.20
N VAL A 138 -8.68 6.22 -8.35
CA VAL A 138 -7.82 5.43 -7.46
C VAL A 138 -6.66 4.81 -8.23
N PHE A 139 -5.46 5.02 -7.73
CA PHE A 139 -4.22 4.42 -8.22
C PHE A 139 -3.73 3.38 -7.21
N TYR A 140 -3.74 2.12 -7.64
CA TYR A 140 -3.45 0.96 -6.80
C TYR A 140 -1.96 0.63 -6.90
N THR A 141 -1.18 1.01 -5.89
CA THR A 141 0.26 0.74 -5.84
C THR A 141 0.61 -0.48 -5.00
N GLY A 142 -0.33 -0.99 -4.21
CA GLY A 142 -0.24 -2.30 -3.57
C GLY A 142 -0.60 -3.44 -4.53
N ALA A 143 -0.38 -4.69 -4.08
CA ALA A 143 -0.57 -5.88 -4.89
C ALA A 143 -2.06 -6.17 -5.19
N ALA A 144 -2.34 -6.54 -6.44
CA ALA A 144 -3.55 -7.27 -6.83
C ALA A 144 -3.35 -8.79 -6.58
N PRO A 145 -4.41 -9.63 -6.60
CA PRO A 145 -4.27 -11.05 -6.32
C PRO A 145 -3.28 -11.81 -7.21
N ASN A 146 -3.13 -11.39 -8.47
CA ASN A 146 -2.14 -11.97 -9.38
C ASN A 146 -0.70 -11.53 -9.07
N GLN A 147 -0.51 -10.57 -8.17
CA GLN A 147 0.78 -10.07 -7.70
C GLN A 147 1.10 -10.47 -6.25
N GLN A 148 0.30 -11.32 -5.63
CA GLN A 148 0.54 -11.83 -4.26
C GLN A 148 -0.10 -13.20 -4.05
N ALA A 149 -1.42 -13.29 -4.01
CA ALA A 149 -2.15 -14.45 -3.56
C ALA A 149 -1.96 -15.68 -4.47
N ILE A 150 -2.05 -15.49 -5.79
CA ILE A 150 -1.89 -16.58 -6.77
C ILE A 150 -0.45 -17.10 -6.80
N PRO A 151 0.59 -16.24 -6.96
CA PRO A 151 1.98 -16.71 -6.93
C PRO A 151 2.39 -17.38 -5.62
N ALA A 152 1.84 -16.92 -4.48
CA ALA A 152 2.12 -17.54 -3.18
C ALA A 152 1.55 -18.97 -3.11
N VAL A 153 0.34 -19.19 -3.63
CA VAL A 153 -0.27 -20.53 -3.70
C VAL A 153 0.49 -21.41 -4.67
N ASP A 154 0.95 -20.89 -5.82
CA ASP A 154 1.79 -21.64 -6.76
C ASP A 154 3.11 -22.08 -6.07
N TYR A 155 3.78 -21.16 -5.36
CA TYR A 155 5.00 -21.51 -4.60
C TYR A 155 4.74 -22.63 -3.58
N LEU A 156 3.69 -22.52 -2.78
CA LEU A 156 3.35 -23.55 -1.80
C LEU A 156 3.03 -24.89 -2.46
N MET A 157 2.36 -24.89 -3.61
CA MET A 157 1.99 -26.10 -4.34
C MET A 157 3.21 -26.74 -5.01
N ASP A 158 3.99 -25.95 -5.74
CA ASP A 158 5.03 -26.44 -6.63
C ASP A 158 6.35 -26.71 -5.88
N GLU A 159 6.72 -25.85 -4.91
CA GLU A 159 8.00 -25.98 -4.19
C GLU A 159 7.84 -26.76 -2.88
N LEU A 160 6.74 -26.55 -2.14
CA LEU A 160 6.54 -27.24 -0.86
C LEU A 160 5.64 -28.48 -0.97
N GLY A 161 4.98 -28.68 -2.10
CA GLY A 161 4.10 -29.83 -2.34
C GLY A 161 2.85 -29.83 -1.48
N ILE A 162 2.28 -28.66 -1.21
CA ILE A 162 1.05 -28.51 -0.43
C ILE A 162 -0.15 -29.04 -1.22
N GLU A 163 -0.95 -29.87 -0.57
CA GLU A 163 -2.14 -30.50 -1.13
C GLU A 163 -3.45 -30.16 -0.40
N ARG A 164 -3.34 -29.59 0.83
CA ARG A 164 -4.49 -29.16 1.66
C ARG A 164 -4.33 -27.72 2.10
N TRP A 165 -5.43 -27.01 2.17
CA TRP A 165 -5.43 -25.57 2.25
C TRP A 165 -6.37 -25.08 3.35
N VAL A 166 -5.86 -24.28 4.26
CA VAL A 166 -6.65 -23.53 5.22
C VAL A 166 -6.61 -22.07 4.80
N LEU A 167 -7.75 -21.53 4.39
CA LEU A 167 -7.90 -20.12 4.05
C LEU A 167 -8.47 -19.39 5.26
N ALA A 168 -7.63 -18.75 6.05
CA ALA A 168 -8.01 -18.07 7.29
C ALA A 168 -7.96 -16.55 7.10
N GLY A 169 -9.02 -15.84 7.46
CA GLY A 169 -9.05 -14.39 7.23
C GLY A 169 -9.93 -13.62 8.21
N THR A 170 -9.70 -12.31 8.23
CA THR A 170 -10.60 -11.37 8.91
C THR A 170 -11.92 -11.26 8.15
N ASP A 171 -13.06 -11.16 8.85
CA ASP A 171 -14.39 -11.18 8.25
C ASP A 171 -14.78 -9.83 7.62
N TYR A 172 -14.23 -9.55 6.44
CA TYR A 172 -14.65 -8.41 5.61
C TYR A 172 -14.33 -8.65 4.13
N VAL A 173 -14.55 -7.67 3.27
CA VAL A 173 -14.53 -7.83 1.80
C VAL A 173 -13.20 -8.39 1.26
N TYR A 174 -12.03 -7.90 1.74
CA TYR A 174 -10.73 -8.35 1.23
C TYR A 174 -10.50 -9.85 1.45
N PRO A 175 -10.56 -10.41 2.67
CA PRO A 175 -10.37 -11.84 2.88
C PRO A 175 -11.42 -12.70 2.21
N ARG A 176 -12.69 -12.28 2.26
CA ARG A 176 -13.78 -13.05 1.64
C ARG A 176 -13.63 -13.15 0.13
N THR A 177 -13.26 -12.07 -0.53
CA THR A 177 -13.09 -12.05 -1.99
C THR A 177 -11.78 -12.73 -2.39
N THR A 178 -10.67 -12.46 -1.70
CA THR A 178 -9.38 -13.13 -1.96
C THR A 178 -9.50 -14.63 -1.79
N ASN A 179 -10.12 -15.09 -0.70
CA ASN A 179 -10.30 -16.51 -0.46
C ASN A 179 -11.27 -17.16 -1.48
N LYS A 180 -12.29 -16.43 -1.97
CA LYS A 180 -13.14 -16.89 -3.08
C LYS A 180 -12.34 -17.09 -4.37
N ILE A 181 -11.43 -16.16 -4.68
CA ILE A 181 -10.51 -16.27 -5.83
C ILE A 181 -9.60 -17.47 -5.64
N LEU A 182 -8.98 -17.62 -4.47
CA LEU A 182 -8.08 -18.72 -4.16
C LEU A 182 -8.80 -20.08 -4.18
N GLU A 183 -10.02 -20.17 -3.65
CA GLU A 183 -10.83 -21.39 -3.73
C GLU A 183 -11.09 -21.78 -5.18
N ALA A 184 -11.51 -20.82 -6.03
CA ALA A 184 -11.72 -21.06 -7.46
C ALA A 184 -10.42 -21.46 -8.16
N TYR A 185 -9.30 -20.80 -7.82
CA TYR A 185 -7.98 -21.14 -8.35
C TYR A 185 -7.55 -22.55 -7.97
N LEU A 186 -7.62 -22.92 -6.69
CA LEU A 186 -7.28 -24.25 -6.19
C LEU A 186 -8.11 -25.33 -6.86
N LYS A 187 -9.42 -25.10 -7.03
CA LYS A 187 -10.30 -26.02 -7.77
C LYS A 187 -9.91 -26.16 -9.23
N SER A 188 -9.47 -25.09 -9.89
CA SER A 188 -8.95 -25.14 -11.26
C SER A 188 -7.67 -25.99 -11.39
N LYS A 189 -6.90 -26.09 -10.31
CA LYS A 189 -5.72 -26.97 -10.20
C LYS A 189 -6.08 -28.41 -9.77
N GLY A 190 -7.36 -28.72 -9.58
CA GLY A 190 -7.83 -30.06 -9.21
C GLY A 190 -7.92 -30.34 -7.70
N VAL A 191 -7.76 -29.32 -6.86
CA VAL A 191 -7.93 -29.48 -5.40
C VAL A 191 -9.40 -29.73 -5.08
N SER A 192 -9.69 -30.74 -4.28
CA SER A 192 -11.04 -31.12 -3.89
C SER A 192 -11.58 -30.25 -2.74
N ASP A 193 -12.89 -30.01 -2.69
CA ASP A 193 -13.54 -29.27 -1.59
C ASP A 193 -13.20 -29.79 -0.19
N LYS A 194 -13.01 -31.10 -0.04
CA LYS A 194 -12.61 -31.72 1.25
C LYS A 194 -11.18 -31.34 1.69
N ASP A 195 -10.37 -30.84 0.77
CA ASP A 195 -8.99 -30.43 1.00
C ASP A 195 -8.85 -28.91 1.13
N ILE A 196 -9.99 -28.19 1.26
CA ILE A 196 -10.06 -26.75 1.50
C ILE A 196 -10.90 -26.49 2.74
N MET A 197 -10.33 -25.80 3.74
CA MET A 197 -11.00 -25.30 4.93
C MET A 197 -10.99 -23.79 4.93
N ILE A 198 -12.11 -23.14 5.20
CA ILE A 198 -12.22 -21.67 5.21
C ILE A 198 -12.74 -21.20 6.56
N ASN A 199 -12.03 -20.25 7.19
CA ASN A 199 -12.40 -19.65 8.47
C ASN A 199 -12.33 -18.12 8.41
N TYR A 200 -13.30 -17.45 9.01
CA TYR A 200 -13.30 -16.00 9.17
C TYR A 200 -13.55 -15.61 10.63
N THR A 201 -12.83 -14.57 11.06
CA THR A 201 -12.95 -13.99 12.40
C THR A 201 -13.15 -12.49 12.34
N PRO A 202 -13.83 -11.85 13.29
CA PRO A 202 -13.97 -10.39 13.29
C PRO A 202 -12.61 -9.70 13.49
N PHE A 203 -12.53 -8.40 13.16
CA PHE A 203 -11.38 -7.58 13.51
C PHE A 203 -11.10 -7.63 15.02
N GLY A 204 -9.81 -7.65 15.40
CA GLY A 204 -9.39 -7.71 16.80
C GLY A 204 -9.71 -9.04 17.50
N HIS A 205 -9.94 -10.11 16.73
CA HIS A 205 -10.19 -11.45 17.31
C HIS A 205 -8.96 -11.95 18.08
N SER A 206 -9.19 -12.44 19.30
CA SER A 206 -8.10 -12.83 20.22
C SER A 206 -8.16 -14.27 20.73
N ASP A 207 -9.28 -14.97 20.58
CA ASP A 207 -9.47 -16.37 21.02
C ASP A 207 -9.34 -17.35 19.86
N TRP A 208 -8.10 -17.73 19.54
CA TRP A 208 -7.78 -18.61 18.42
C TRP A 208 -7.75 -20.11 18.76
N GLN A 209 -7.96 -20.48 20.03
CA GLN A 209 -7.74 -21.85 20.51
C GLN A 209 -8.50 -22.92 19.69
N SER A 210 -9.80 -22.72 19.45
CA SER A 210 -10.59 -23.70 18.71
C SER A 210 -10.24 -23.76 17.24
N ILE A 211 -10.01 -22.60 16.61
CA ILE A 211 -9.65 -22.51 15.18
C ILE A 211 -8.31 -23.18 14.93
N VAL A 212 -7.30 -22.90 15.75
CA VAL A 212 -5.96 -23.51 15.62
C VAL A 212 -6.02 -25.01 15.90
N SER A 213 -6.86 -25.47 16.85
CA SER A 213 -7.11 -26.91 17.05
C SER A 213 -7.73 -27.58 15.82
N ASP A 214 -8.67 -26.91 15.14
CA ASP A 214 -9.28 -27.44 13.92
C ASP A 214 -8.27 -27.46 12.78
N VAL A 215 -7.42 -26.44 12.64
CA VAL A 215 -6.28 -26.42 11.68
C VAL A 215 -5.35 -27.60 11.92
N LYS A 216 -4.95 -27.83 13.18
CA LYS A 216 -4.07 -28.95 13.55
C LYS A 216 -4.68 -30.30 13.21
N LYS A 217 -5.95 -30.49 13.53
CA LYS A 217 -6.70 -31.71 13.19
C LYS A 217 -6.78 -31.90 11.67
N PHE A 218 -7.14 -30.85 10.92
CA PHE A 218 -7.21 -30.88 9.47
C PHE A 218 -5.85 -31.24 8.85
N GLY A 219 -4.76 -30.67 9.36
CA GLY A 219 -3.40 -30.95 8.87
C GLY A 219 -2.87 -32.36 9.22
N SER A 220 -3.50 -33.05 10.19
CA SER A 220 -3.06 -34.41 10.61
C SER A 220 -3.54 -35.55 9.70
N GLU A 221 -4.31 -35.26 8.65
CA GLU A 221 -4.96 -36.29 7.80
C GLU A 221 -4.08 -36.80 6.64
N GLY A 222 -2.76 -36.74 6.77
CA GLY A 222 -1.82 -37.44 5.89
C GLY A 222 -1.45 -36.75 4.57
N LYS A 223 -1.90 -35.50 4.34
CA LYS A 223 -1.50 -34.66 3.23
C LYS A 223 -0.80 -33.42 3.75
N LYS A 224 0.22 -32.93 3.03
CA LYS A 224 0.85 -31.66 3.35
C LYS A 224 -0.16 -30.51 3.32
N THR A 225 -0.23 -29.78 4.40
CA THR A 225 -1.23 -28.74 4.64
C THR A 225 -0.54 -27.39 4.87
N ALA A 226 -1.09 -26.30 4.34
CA ALA A 226 -0.65 -24.96 4.67
C ALA A 226 -1.84 -24.07 5.05
N VAL A 227 -1.55 -23.01 5.82
CA VAL A 227 -2.48 -21.91 6.07
C VAL A 227 -2.13 -20.75 5.14
N VAL A 228 -3.11 -20.27 4.40
CA VAL A 228 -3.04 -18.99 3.70
C VAL A 228 -3.77 -17.97 4.54
N SER A 229 -3.04 -17.00 5.09
CA SER A 229 -3.55 -16.02 6.04
C SER A 229 -3.85 -14.68 5.38
N THR A 230 -5.12 -14.30 5.41
CA THR A 230 -5.63 -12.96 5.10
C THR A 230 -6.12 -12.25 6.37
N ILE A 231 -5.54 -12.59 7.52
CA ILE A 231 -5.81 -11.95 8.81
C ILE A 231 -5.13 -10.59 8.83
N ASN A 232 -5.84 -9.54 9.30
CA ASN A 232 -5.36 -8.17 9.30
C ASN A 232 -5.27 -7.57 10.71
N GLY A 233 -4.30 -6.68 10.88
CA GLY A 233 -4.12 -5.88 12.08
C GLY A 233 -3.66 -6.69 13.29
N ASP A 234 -4.06 -6.22 14.48
CA ASP A 234 -3.63 -6.74 15.78
C ASP A 234 -4.05 -8.20 16.06
N ALA A 235 -5.02 -8.75 15.32
CA ALA A 235 -5.44 -10.15 15.42
C ALA A 235 -4.34 -11.16 15.01
N ASN A 236 -3.33 -10.74 14.27
CA ASN A 236 -2.18 -11.59 13.91
C ASN A 236 -1.36 -12.01 15.15
N VAL A 237 -1.20 -11.13 16.12
CA VAL A 237 -0.42 -11.40 17.34
C VAL A 237 -0.93 -12.63 18.11
N PRO A 238 -2.20 -12.67 18.54
CA PRO A 238 -2.72 -13.85 19.23
C PRO A 238 -2.87 -15.08 18.32
N PHE A 239 -3.04 -14.91 17.01
CA PHE A 239 -3.07 -16.03 16.07
C PHE A 239 -1.74 -16.82 16.08
N TYR A 240 -0.62 -16.17 15.84
CA TYR A 240 0.69 -16.81 15.84
C TYR A 240 1.09 -17.33 17.22
N LYS A 241 0.76 -16.59 18.27
CA LYS A 241 0.99 -17.06 19.64
C LYS A 241 0.26 -18.38 19.91
N GLU A 242 -0.96 -18.55 19.43
CA GLU A 242 -1.73 -19.78 19.60
C GLU A 242 -1.19 -20.91 18.74
N LEU A 243 -0.70 -20.65 17.49
CA LEU A 243 0.00 -21.67 16.69
C LEU A 243 1.18 -22.26 17.47
N GLY A 244 2.04 -21.40 18.00
CA GLY A 244 3.18 -21.83 18.83
C GLY A 244 2.75 -22.57 20.10
N ALA A 245 1.71 -22.10 20.80
CA ALA A 245 1.20 -22.74 22.01
C ALA A 245 0.66 -24.15 21.78
N GLN A 246 0.09 -24.42 20.59
CA GLN A 246 -0.36 -25.75 20.19
C GLN A 246 0.73 -26.59 19.50
N GLY A 247 1.96 -26.06 19.40
CA GLY A 247 3.11 -26.76 18.83
C GLY A 247 3.00 -26.97 17.32
N ILE A 248 2.39 -26.04 16.59
CA ILE A 248 2.37 -26.03 15.12
C ILE A 248 3.58 -25.24 14.64
N SER A 249 4.51 -25.94 13.97
CA SER A 249 5.69 -25.34 13.37
C SER A 249 5.50 -25.09 11.86
N SER A 250 6.38 -24.28 11.29
CA SER A 250 6.44 -24.07 9.84
C SER A 250 6.77 -25.33 9.04
N GLU A 251 7.44 -26.30 9.66
CA GLU A 251 7.73 -27.61 9.03
C GLU A 251 6.49 -28.49 8.97
N ASP A 252 5.59 -28.37 9.97
CA ASP A 252 4.37 -29.18 10.05
C ASP A 252 3.24 -28.60 9.18
N ILE A 253 2.91 -27.32 9.41
CA ILE A 253 1.86 -26.59 8.71
C ILE A 253 2.35 -25.14 8.48
N PRO A 254 3.07 -24.88 7.39
CA PRO A 254 3.51 -23.53 7.07
C PRO A 254 2.32 -22.57 6.93
N VAL A 255 2.50 -21.36 7.43
CA VAL A 255 1.59 -20.24 7.17
C VAL A 255 2.24 -19.35 6.12
N VAL A 256 1.51 -18.96 5.07
CA VAL A 256 1.87 -17.82 4.24
C VAL A 256 0.91 -16.67 4.54
N ALA A 257 1.45 -15.55 4.98
CA ALA A 257 0.67 -14.36 5.32
C ALA A 257 0.69 -13.32 4.19
N PHE A 258 -0.43 -12.63 4.01
CA PHE A 258 -0.57 -11.54 3.04
C PHE A 258 -0.69 -10.15 3.71
N SER A 259 -0.65 -10.11 5.03
CA SER A 259 -0.79 -8.87 5.81
C SER A 259 0.12 -8.88 7.06
N VAL A 260 1.22 -9.59 7.00
CA VAL A 260 2.29 -9.59 8.02
C VAL A 260 3.59 -9.27 7.32
N GLY A 261 4.20 -8.18 7.71
CA GLY A 261 5.51 -7.75 7.26
C GLY A 261 6.37 -7.40 8.47
N GLU A 262 7.49 -6.73 8.23
CA GLU A 262 8.47 -6.39 9.26
C GLU A 262 7.89 -5.54 10.38
N GLU A 263 6.94 -4.64 10.07
CA GLU A 263 6.32 -3.76 11.07
C GLU A 263 5.46 -4.55 12.05
N GLU A 264 4.66 -5.50 11.57
CA GLU A 264 3.88 -6.39 12.43
C GLU A 264 4.80 -7.27 13.28
N LEU A 265 5.88 -7.81 12.69
CA LEU A 265 6.84 -8.67 13.40
C LEU A 265 7.60 -7.91 14.49
N SER A 266 7.89 -6.62 14.29
CA SER A 266 8.60 -5.79 15.28
C SER A 266 7.89 -5.70 16.63
N GLY A 267 6.58 -5.97 16.68
CA GLY A 267 5.77 -5.99 17.89
C GLY A 267 5.50 -7.38 18.47
N MET A 268 6.09 -8.44 17.88
CA MET A 268 5.81 -9.84 18.26
C MET A 268 7.04 -10.55 18.82
N ASP A 269 6.79 -11.61 19.60
CA ASP A 269 7.80 -12.64 19.86
C ASP A 269 7.88 -13.56 18.63
N THR A 270 8.96 -13.45 17.88
CA THR A 270 9.16 -14.15 16.61
C THR A 270 9.53 -15.64 16.78
N SER A 271 9.82 -16.11 17.98
CA SER A 271 10.30 -17.49 18.24
C SER A 271 9.37 -18.58 17.71
N ALA A 272 8.04 -18.33 17.70
CA ALA A 272 7.05 -19.27 17.16
C ALA A 272 6.73 -19.02 15.66
N LEU A 273 7.33 -18.01 15.05
CA LEU A 273 7.03 -17.57 13.70
C LEU A 273 8.14 -17.95 12.71
N VAL A 274 9.35 -18.25 13.20
CA VAL A 274 10.50 -18.60 12.36
C VAL A 274 10.15 -19.72 11.39
N GLY A 275 10.50 -19.52 10.11
CA GLY A 275 10.23 -20.45 9.03
C GLY A 275 8.81 -20.35 8.43
N HIS A 276 7.87 -19.64 9.04
CA HIS A 276 6.65 -19.28 8.37
C HIS A 276 6.90 -18.20 7.30
N LEU A 277 5.97 -18.02 6.38
CA LEU A 277 6.17 -17.27 5.16
C LEU A 277 5.28 -16.03 5.10
N ALA A 278 5.73 -15.04 4.33
CA ALA A 278 4.89 -13.95 3.85
C ALA A 278 5.08 -13.76 2.34
N ALA A 279 4.05 -13.26 1.67
CA ALA A 279 4.10 -12.94 0.25
C ALA A 279 3.89 -11.45 0.07
N TRP A 280 4.89 -10.77 -0.52
CA TRP A 280 4.89 -9.33 -0.76
C TRP A 280 5.59 -8.99 -2.08
N ASN A 281 5.72 -7.71 -2.38
CA ASN A 281 6.49 -7.23 -3.53
C ASN A 281 7.81 -6.58 -3.11
N TYR A 282 8.00 -6.43 -1.81
CA TYR A 282 9.17 -5.86 -1.19
C TYR A 282 9.34 -6.42 0.22
N PHE A 283 10.60 -6.61 0.63
CA PHE A 283 11.03 -6.83 2.00
C PHE A 283 12.20 -5.89 2.31
N MET A 284 12.37 -5.48 3.58
CA MET A 284 13.49 -4.64 3.99
C MET A 284 14.86 -5.27 3.66
N SER A 285 14.93 -6.59 3.62
CA SER A 285 16.12 -7.39 3.31
C SER A 285 16.53 -7.40 1.82
N VAL A 286 15.76 -6.76 0.93
CA VAL A 286 16.11 -6.68 -0.50
C VAL A 286 17.47 -6.02 -0.69
N ASP A 287 18.39 -6.70 -1.38
CA ASP A 287 19.77 -6.25 -1.64
C ASP A 287 19.84 -5.40 -2.91
N THR A 288 19.44 -4.13 -2.81
CA THR A 288 19.58 -3.14 -3.87
C THR A 288 20.04 -1.80 -3.31
N GLN A 289 20.81 -1.05 -4.10
CA GLN A 289 21.25 0.31 -3.71
C GLN A 289 20.05 1.23 -3.42
N ALA A 290 18.98 1.14 -4.19
CA ALA A 290 17.77 1.96 -3.99
C ALA A 290 17.12 1.69 -2.63
N ASN A 291 17.12 0.43 -2.20
CA ASN A 291 16.64 0.05 -0.89
C ASN A 291 17.54 0.56 0.24
N GLU A 292 18.86 0.39 0.11
CA GLU A 292 19.82 0.93 1.09
C GLU A 292 19.62 2.44 1.30
N GLU A 293 19.51 3.20 0.21
CA GLU A 293 19.28 4.65 0.25
C GLU A 293 17.93 4.99 0.91
N PHE A 294 16.88 4.22 0.64
CA PHE A 294 15.55 4.42 1.25
C PHE A 294 15.56 4.12 2.75
N VAL A 295 16.15 3.01 3.17
CA VAL A 295 16.27 2.62 4.58
C VAL A 295 17.11 3.64 5.36
N GLU A 296 18.23 4.13 4.79
CA GLU A 296 19.04 5.17 5.41
C GLU A 296 18.24 6.49 5.57
N ALA A 297 17.51 6.89 4.53
CA ALA A 297 16.66 8.08 4.57
C ALA A 297 15.55 7.95 5.62
N TRP A 298 14.95 6.77 5.73
CA TRP A 298 13.94 6.43 6.73
C TRP A 298 14.49 6.55 8.15
N HIS A 299 15.59 5.86 8.45
CA HIS A 299 16.22 5.91 9.78
C HIS A 299 16.62 7.33 10.18
N LYS A 300 17.15 8.11 9.24
CA LYS A 300 17.50 9.51 9.46
C LYS A 300 16.28 10.40 9.73
N PHE A 301 15.18 10.17 9.02
CA PHE A 301 13.94 10.93 9.19
C PHE A 301 13.29 10.64 10.52
N ILE A 302 13.10 9.35 10.85
CA ILE A 302 12.43 8.92 12.08
C ILE A 302 13.33 9.01 13.31
N LYS A 303 14.66 9.14 13.11
CA LYS A 303 15.72 9.19 14.14
C LYS A 303 15.77 7.93 15.00
N ASP A 304 15.53 6.79 14.40
CA ASP A 304 15.58 5.48 15.03
C ASP A 304 16.01 4.44 13.99
N ASP A 305 17.20 3.88 14.16
CA ASP A 305 17.81 2.89 13.27
C ASP A 305 17.26 1.46 13.46
N LYS A 306 16.34 1.28 14.41
CA LYS A 306 15.65 0.01 14.63
C LYS A 306 14.30 -0.05 13.94
N ARG A 307 13.80 1.07 13.43
CA ARG A 307 12.54 1.11 12.72
C ARG A 307 12.68 0.45 11.35
N VAL A 308 11.81 -0.48 11.08
CA VAL A 308 11.80 -1.27 9.86
C VAL A 308 11.11 -0.54 8.70
N THR A 309 11.35 -1.04 7.49
CA THR A 309 10.56 -0.71 6.29
C THR A 309 9.79 -1.94 5.84
N ASN A 310 8.70 -1.76 5.09
CA ASN A 310 7.85 -2.85 4.62
C ASN A 310 7.23 -2.54 3.24
N ASP A 311 6.54 -3.51 2.65
CA ASP A 311 5.93 -3.39 1.31
C ASP A 311 4.98 -2.18 1.16
N PRO A 312 4.03 -1.88 2.07
CA PRO A 312 3.18 -0.71 1.92
C PRO A 312 3.94 0.63 1.97
N MET A 313 5.09 0.68 2.63
CA MET A 313 5.99 1.85 2.59
C MET A 313 6.63 1.99 1.21
N GLU A 314 7.11 0.89 0.62
CA GLU A 314 7.60 0.89 -0.77
C GLU A 314 6.51 1.28 -1.75
N ALA A 315 5.31 0.75 -1.61
CA ALA A 315 4.18 1.09 -2.46
C ALA A 315 3.79 2.58 -2.35
N SER A 316 3.91 3.17 -1.15
CA SER A 316 3.75 4.61 -0.93
C SER A 316 4.86 5.42 -1.59
N TYR A 317 6.12 4.97 -1.50
CA TYR A 317 7.27 5.56 -2.17
C TYR A 317 7.09 5.56 -3.70
N ILE A 318 6.69 4.43 -4.28
CA ILE A 318 6.41 4.33 -5.71
C ILE A 318 5.29 5.28 -6.11
N GLY A 319 4.16 5.24 -5.42
CA GLY A 319 3.00 6.08 -5.73
C GLY A 319 3.30 7.57 -5.62
N PHE A 320 4.03 7.98 -4.59
CA PHE A 320 4.43 9.38 -4.41
C PHE A 320 5.35 9.86 -5.55
N ASN A 321 6.37 9.08 -5.91
CA ASN A 321 7.27 9.42 -7.00
C ASN A 321 6.55 9.44 -8.37
N MET A 322 5.59 8.53 -8.60
CA MET A 322 4.75 8.55 -9.80
C MET A 322 3.89 9.81 -9.86
N TRP A 323 3.28 10.21 -8.75
CA TRP A 323 2.51 11.45 -8.67
C TRP A 323 3.38 12.69 -8.93
N VAL A 324 4.55 12.79 -8.30
CA VAL A 324 5.50 13.89 -8.53
C VAL A 324 5.90 13.98 -10.01
N GLN A 325 6.19 12.84 -10.64
CA GLN A 325 6.54 12.80 -12.05
C GLN A 325 5.36 13.17 -12.94
N ALA A 326 4.16 12.71 -12.65
CA ALA A 326 2.95 13.04 -13.40
C ALA A 326 2.59 14.53 -13.30
N VAL A 327 2.64 15.11 -12.11
CA VAL A 327 2.44 16.56 -11.90
C VAL A 327 3.48 17.38 -12.66
N THR A 328 4.73 16.92 -12.64
CA THR A 328 5.82 17.57 -13.41
C THR A 328 5.54 17.51 -14.91
N ASN A 329 5.12 16.35 -15.43
CA ASN A 329 4.81 16.16 -16.85
C ASN A 329 3.58 16.97 -17.28
N ALA A 330 2.54 17.02 -16.44
CA ALA A 330 1.31 17.77 -16.69
C ALA A 330 1.50 19.30 -16.53
N GLY A 331 2.49 19.72 -15.72
CA GLY A 331 2.70 21.14 -15.38
C GLY A 331 1.60 21.73 -14.48
N THR A 332 0.77 20.88 -13.86
CA THR A 332 -0.37 21.26 -13.03
C THR A 332 -0.69 20.15 -12.03
N THR A 333 -1.45 20.50 -10.97
CA THR A 333 -2.05 19.54 -10.02
C THR A 333 -3.50 19.22 -10.35
N ASP A 334 -4.03 19.72 -11.48
CA ASP A 334 -5.39 19.40 -11.92
C ASP A 334 -5.59 17.88 -12.01
N PRO A 335 -6.63 17.33 -11.35
CA PRO A 335 -6.78 15.87 -11.24
C PRO A 335 -6.88 15.15 -12.59
N GLU A 336 -7.59 15.69 -13.58
CA GLU A 336 -7.75 15.02 -14.88
C GLU A 336 -6.42 15.00 -15.64
N ALA A 337 -5.70 16.12 -15.66
CA ALA A 337 -4.41 16.23 -16.31
C ALA A 337 -3.36 15.30 -15.64
N VAL A 338 -3.40 15.17 -14.31
CA VAL A 338 -2.49 14.29 -13.56
C VAL A 338 -2.86 12.82 -13.79
N GLN A 339 -4.14 12.44 -13.80
CA GLN A 339 -4.59 11.07 -14.10
C GLN A 339 -4.11 10.63 -15.49
N ASP A 340 -4.27 11.48 -16.51
CA ASP A 340 -3.80 11.20 -17.87
C ASP A 340 -2.25 11.08 -17.92
N ALA A 341 -1.55 11.96 -17.21
CA ALA A 341 -0.09 11.99 -17.19
C ALA A 341 0.52 10.83 -16.38
N LEU A 342 -0.24 10.19 -15.49
CA LEU A 342 0.21 9.03 -14.71
C LEU A 342 0.40 7.78 -15.58
N ILE A 343 -0.43 7.61 -16.62
CA ILE A 343 -0.40 6.40 -17.43
C ILE A 343 0.95 6.26 -18.17
N GLY A 344 1.64 5.15 -17.91
CA GLY A 344 2.95 4.86 -18.47
C GLY A 344 4.12 5.53 -17.74
N VAL A 345 3.86 6.25 -16.64
CA VAL A 345 4.95 6.71 -15.75
C VAL A 345 5.65 5.50 -15.17
N ALA A 346 6.97 5.49 -15.29
CA ALA A 346 7.84 4.47 -14.72
C ALA A 346 8.82 5.11 -13.73
N VAL A 347 8.86 4.60 -12.52
CA VAL A 347 9.77 5.05 -11.47
C VAL A 347 10.57 3.87 -10.91
N PRO A 348 11.80 4.10 -10.42
CA PRO A 348 12.54 3.05 -9.73
C PRO A 348 11.72 2.49 -8.56
N ASN A 349 11.71 1.17 -8.42
CA ASN A 349 11.22 0.50 -7.22
C ASN A 349 12.40 0.10 -6.32
N LEU A 350 12.13 -0.36 -5.10
CA LEU A 350 13.18 -0.74 -4.15
C LEU A 350 13.63 -2.20 -4.32
N SER A 351 12.80 -3.03 -4.95
CA SER A 351 13.09 -4.45 -5.20
C SER A 351 13.91 -4.71 -6.48
N GLY A 352 14.31 -3.63 -7.18
CA GLY A 352 15.10 -3.67 -8.41
C GLY A 352 14.27 -3.47 -9.67
N GLY A 353 14.69 -2.50 -10.49
CA GLY A 353 14.02 -2.14 -11.73
C GLY A 353 13.05 -0.98 -11.61
N TYR A 354 12.03 -0.96 -12.42
CA TYR A 354 11.07 0.14 -12.54
C TYR A 354 9.65 -0.36 -12.47
N SER A 355 8.86 0.19 -11.56
CA SER A 355 7.42 0.00 -11.58
C SER A 355 6.77 0.99 -12.55
N THR A 356 5.84 0.50 -13.37
CA THR A 356 5.15 1.30 -14.39
C THR A 356 3.66 1.38 -14.06
N MET A 357 3.08 2.58 -14.11
CA MET A 357 1.64 2.79 -14.00
C MET A 357 0.93 2.32 -15.25
N LEU A 358 0.03 1.38 -15.09
CA LEU A 358 -0.76 0.77 -16.17
C LEU A 358 -2.05 1.55 -16.42
N PRO A 359 -2.65 1.43 -17.63
CA PRO A 359 -3.93 2.07 -17.93
C PRO A 359 -5.11 1.65 -17.03
N ASN A 360 -5.04 0.51 -16.37
CA ASN A 360 -6.02 0.07 -15.37
C ASN A 360 -5.76 0.61 -13.96
N HIS A 361 -4.85 1.57 -13.83
CA HIS A 361 -4.40 2.22 -12.59
C HIS A 361 -3.74 1.29 -11.56
N HIS A 362 -3.24 0.15 -12.03
CA HIS A 362 -2.33 -0.71 -11.27
C HIS A 362 -0.90 -0.53 -11.74
N ILE A 363 0.05 -1.07 -10.99
CA ILE A 363 1.48 -0.97 -11.35
C ILE A 363 2.07 -2.35 -11.62
N THR A 364 3.24 -2.35 -12.28
CA THR A 364 4.05 -3.57 -12.39
C THR A 364 4.91 -3.73 -11.14
N LYS A 365 4.95 -4.94 -10.56
CA LYS A 365 5.75 -5.27 -9.37
C LYS A 365 6.32 -6.69 -9.47
N PRO A 366 7.48 -7.01 -8.85
CA PRO A 366 7.88 -8.39 -8.62
C PRO A 366 6.98 -9.02 -7.56
N VAL A 367 7.01 -10.34 -7.42
CA VAL A 367 6.42 -11.05 -6.29
C VAL A 367 7.52 -11.79 -5.57
N LEU A 368 7.59 -11.61 -4.27
CA LEU A 368 8.59 -12.20 -3.40
C LEU A 368 7.91 -13.06 -2.33
N ILE A 369 8.50 -14.20 -2.02
CA ILE A 369 8.15 -15.00 -0.84
C ILE A 369 9.30 -14.87 0.14
N GLY A 370 9.02 -14.38 1.33
CA GLY A 370 9.96 -14.23 2.42
C GLY A 370 9.68 -15.24 3.53
N GLU A 371 10.73 -15.81 4.08
CA GLU A 371 10.70 -16.68 5.25
C GLU A 371 11.10 -15.87 6.49
N ILE A 372 10.25 -15.92 7.52
CA ILE A 372 10.44 -15.17 8.78
C ILE A 372 11.67 -15.70 9.52
N GLN A 373 12.56 -14.78 9.90
CA GLN A 373 13.76 -15.05 10.68
C GLN A 373 13.57 -14.65 12.16
N ASP A 374 14.50 -15.05 13.00
CA ASP A 374 14.44 -14.83 14.46
C ASP A 374 14.60 -13.35 14.86
N ASP A 375 15.21 -12.55 14.01
CA ASP A 375 15.36 -11.10 14.19
C ASP A 375 14.15 -10.27 13.68
N GLY A 376 13.11 -10.95 13.17
CA GLY A 376 11.91 -10.31 12.62
C GLY A 376 12.08 -9.77 11.21
N GLN A 377 13.18 -10.13 10.52
CA GLN A 377 13.37 -9.88 9.11
C GLN A 377 12.93 -11.08 8.27
N PHE A 378 13.07 -10.97 6.96
CA PHE A 378 12.71 -12.02 6.02
C PHE A 378 13.90 -12.41 5.14
N ASP A 379 14.15 -13.71 5.01
CA ASP A 379 14.97 -14.23 3.93
C ASP A 379 14.10 -14.45 2.69
N ILE A 380 14.48 -13.88 1.56
CA ILE A 380 13.76 -14.07 0.30
C ILE A 380 14.07 -15.44 -0.26
N VAL A 381 13.10 -16.36 -0.19
CA VAL A 381 13.25 -17.76 -0.60
C VAL A 381 12.75 -18.02 -2.02
N TRP A 382 11.98 -17.10 -2.59
CA TRP A 382 11.48 -17.19 -3.96
C TRP A 382 11.08 -15.81 -4.51
N GLU A 383 11.23 -15.66 -5.82
CA GLU A 383 10.82 -14.45 -6.54
C GLU A 383 10.34 -14.77 -7.96
N THR A 384 9.50 -13.91 -8.52
CA THR A 384 9.12 -13.99 -9.93
C THR A 384 10.30 -13.63 -10.84
N LYS A 385 10.35 -14.25 -12.04
CA LYS A 385 11.39 -13.94 -13.06
C LYS A 385 11.29 -12.55 -13.67
N GLY A 386 10.56 -11.66 -13.07
CA GLY A 386 10.36 -10.28 -13.54
C GLY A 386 9.09 -9.68 -12.99
N LEU A 387 8.75 -8.52 -13.51
CA LEU A 387 7.61 -7.75 -13.02
C LEU A 387 6.29 -8.32 -13.52
N VAL A 388 5.35 -8.46 -12.62
CA VAL A 388 3.96 -8.86 -12.89
C VAL A 388 3.11 -7.61 -13.05
N ALA A 389 2.31 -7.54 -14.11
CA ALA A 389 1.33 -6.47 -14.28
C ALA A 389 0.14 -6.69 -13.33
N GLY A 390 -0.24 -5.67 -12.58
CA GLY A 390 -1.42 -5.75 -11.71
C GLY A 390 -2.71 -5.86 -12.52
N ASP A 391 -3.53 -6.85 -12.18
CA ASP A 391 -4.86 -7.04 -12.78
C ASP A 391 -5.93 -6.99 -11.69
N ALA A 392 -6.89 -6.09 -11.88
CA ALA A 392 -8.01 -5.93 -10.98
C ALA A 392 -9.01 -7.09 -11.07
N TRP A 393 -9.11 -7.75 -12.22
CA TRP A 393 -10.19 -8.68 -12.50
C TRP A 393 -9.68 -10.12 -12.57
N SER A 394 -10.21 -10.97 -11.70
CA SER A 394 -9.74 -12.34 -11.60
C SER A 394 -10.24 -13.21 -12.77
N ASP A 395 -9.32 -13.89 -13.45
CA ASP A 395 -9.62 -14.87 -14.48
C ASP A 395 -10.35 -16.12 -13.91
N PHE A 396 -10.28 -16.34 -12.61
CA PHE A 396 -10.84 -17.50 -11.93
C PHE A 396 -12.30 -17.30 -11.48
N LEU A 397 -12.81 -16.07 -11.53
CA LEU A 397 -14.21 -15.74 -11.26
C LEU A 397 -14.93 -15.49 -12.58
N PRO A 398 -15.90 -16.34 -13.00
CA PRO A 398 -16.57 -16.22 -14.30
C PRO A 398 -17.28 -14.87 -14.52
N GLU A 399 -17.74 -14.24 -13.44
CA GLU A 399 -18.34 -12.91 -13.44
C GLU A 399 -17.35 -11.79 -13.72
N SER A 400 -16.08 -11.99 -13.38
CA SER A 400 -15.03 -10.98 -13.45
C SER A 400 -14.10 -11.14 -14.64
N ALA A 401 -13.89 -12.35 -15.13
CA ALA A 401 -12.93 -12.70 -16.17
C ALA A 401 -13.08 -11.92 -17.50
N LYS A 402 -14.20 -11.22 -17.69
CA LYS A 402 -14.47 -10.40 -18.88
C LYS A 402 -14.57 -8.91 -18.58
N LEU A 403 -14.39 -8.54 -17.31
CA LEU A 403 -14.45 -7.15 -16.90
C LEU A 403 -13.15 -6.42 -17.24
N PHE A 404 -13.24 -5.13 -17.40
CA PHE A 404 -12.12 -4.24 -17.65
C PHE A 404 -12.42 -2.83 -17.13
N SER A 405 -11.42 -2.04 -16.97
CA SER A 405 -11.57 -0.64 -16.59
C SER A 405 -12.18 0.16 -17.74
N SER A 406 -13.30 0.85 -17.50
CA SER A 406 -14.16 1.44 -18.53
C SER A 406 -13.99 2.93 -18.76
N TRP A 407 -13.14 3.62 -18.01
CA TRP A 407 -12.95 5.07 -18.11
C TRP A 407 -12.05 5.53 -19.27
N SER A 408 -11.27 4.65 -19.80
CA SER A 408 -10.55 4.85 -21.06
C SER A 408 -11.09 3.90 -22.11
N LYS A 409 -10.72 4.05 -23.37
CA LYS A 409 -11.06 3.06 -24.39
C LYS A 409 -10.92 1.66 -23.82
N PRO A 410 -11.82 0.69 -24.16
CA PRO A 410 -11.83 -0.63 -23.54
C PRO A 410 -10.41 -1.15 -23.42
N PHE A 411 -9.95 -1.27 -22.19
CA PHE A 411 -8.61 -1.72 -21.87
C PHE A 411 -8.72 -2.99 -21.06
N SER A 412 -8.67 -4.10 -21.75
CA SER A 412 -8.41 -5.41 -21.17
C SER A 412 -6.96 -5.72 -21.45
N CYS A 413 -6.15 -5.83 -20.42
CA CYS A 413 -4.72 -6.02 -20.63
C CYS A 413 -4.29 -7.49 -20.57
N GLY A 414 -5.11 -8.42 -20.18
CA GLY A 414 -4.66 -9.81 -20.03
C GLY A 414 -3.31 -9.90 -19.33
N ALA A 415 -2.22 -9.94 -20.11
CA ALA A 415 -0.87 -9.77 -19.60
C ALA A 415 -0.18 -8.59 -20.29
N PHE A 416 0.27 -7.60 -19.52
CA PHE A 416 1.04 -6.47 -20.03
C PHE A 416 2.51 -6.88 -20.22
N ASN A 417 3.03 -6.75 -21.45
CA ASN A 417 4.44 -6.94 -21.72
C ASN A 417 5.19 -5.61 -21.53
N VAL A 418 6.03 -5.55 -20.51
CA VAL A 418 6.76 -4.34 -20.11
C VAL A 418 7.74 -3.85 -21.18
N GLU A 419 8.35 -4.78 -21.95
CA GLU A 419 9.31 -4.44 -23.01
C GLU A 419 8.62 -3.83 -24.23
N THR A 420 7.51 -4.43 -24.65
CA THR A 420 6.78 -3.98 -25.83
C THR A 420 5.75 -2.91 -25.50
N LYS A 421 5.47 -2.64 -24.22
CA LYS A 421 4.39 -1.76 -23.71
C LYS A 421 3.02 -2.11 -24.30
N LYS A 422 2.78 -3.38 -24.55
CA LYS A 422 1.54 -3.91 -25.14
C LYS A 422 0.90 -4.95 -24.23
N CYS A 423 -0.41 -5.01 -24.29
CA CYS A 423 -1.19 -6.06 -23.64
C CYS A 423 -1.34 -7.28 -24.55
N SER A 424 -1.20 -8.49 -24.01
CA SER A 424 -1.55 -9.73 -24.70
C SER A 424 -2.96 -10.12 -24.30
N GLY A 425 -3.89 -10.11 -25.22
CA GLY A 425 -5.28 -10.56 -25.04
C GLY A 425 -6.35 -9.46 -25.03
N GLY A 426 -5.98 -8.21 -25.25
CA GLY A 426 -6.94 -7.14 -25.52
C GLY A 426 -7.31 -7.13 -27.01
N ASN A 427 -8.62 -7.18 -27.32
CA ASN A 427 -9.13 -6.86 -28.65
C ASN A 427 -9.00 -5.38 -28.95
#